data_f42cb0caaa4fc866eb401c47f9583cdb
#
_entry.id   f42cb0caaa4fc866eb401c47f9583cdb
#
_cell.length_a   1.000
_cell.length_b   1.000
_cell.length_c   1.000
_cell.angle_alpha   90.00
_cell.angle_beta   90.00
_cell.angle_gamma   90.00
#
_symmetry.space_group_name_H-M   'P 1'
#
loop_
_entity.id
_entity.type
_entity.pdbx_description
1 polymer ?
#
loop_
_entity_poly.entity_id
_entity_poly.type
_entity_poly.pdbx_seq_one_letter_code
_entity_poly.pdbx_strand_id
1 'polypeptide(L)'
;PLIYSPSDIPDDRYRVVPRPMPNEMVWEVIDSYAKAAVRLMEADLDGVEILASMGYLIAQFLNPATNRRDDEFGGSFENRLRLLRESVTQTRKAIGQEKALGIRITLDEKTETALDPGEVIRICSALEEDDDLDYFSVIAGSSSSPGSWIHVFPPMAIPHAYVADDAARLKNAVSKPVLVAGRINQPQTASEILSEHKADMIGMARALIADPEFVNKVSQNKSDHIRACIGCNQACVGHRLTHHAISCIQNPRTGREQLFQNI
;
A
#
# COMPACT_ATOMS: atom_id res chain seq x y z
N PRO A 1 20.41 -12.84 -9.86
CA PRO A 1 20.16 -11.44 -10.14
C PRO A 1 20.82 -10.56 -9.07
N LEU A 2 21.28 -9.36 -9.46
CA LEU A 2 21.74 -8.36 -8.51
C LEU A 2 20.52 -7.73 -7.84
N ILE A 3 20.60 -7.59 -6.51
CA ILE A 3 19.55 -6.99 -5.69
C ILE A 3 20.13 -5.70 -5.08
N TYR A 4 19.38 -4.61 -5.15
CA TYR A 4 19.77 -3.31 -4.63
C TYR A 4 18.82 -2.84 -3.55
N SER A 5 19.35 -2.09 -2.58
CA SER A 5 18.61 -1.38 -1.53
C SER A 5 19.36 -0.09 -1.16
N PRO A 6 18.87 0.76 -0.23
CA PRO A 6 19.64 1.91 0.21
C PRO A 6 21.03 1.55 0.74
N SER A 7 21.16 0.44 1.46
CA SER A 7 22.39 -0.02 2.09
C SER A 7 22.49 -1.54 2.07
N ASP A 8 23.62 -2.10 2.46
CA ASP A 8 23.90 -3.55 2.53
C ASP A 8 23.36 -4.22 3.80
N ILE A 9 22.19 -3.77 4.27
CA ILE A 9 21.51 -4.37 5.42
C ILE A 9 20.86 -5.68 4.99
N PRO A 10 21.18 -6.83 5.65
CA PRO A 10 20.58 -8.12 5.32
C PRO A 10 19.05 -8.08 5.41
N ASP A 11 18.39 -8.70 4.43
CA ASP A 11 16.96 -8.94 4.47
C ASP A 11 16.69 -10.32 5.09
N ASP A 12 16.01 -10.34 6.24
CA ASP A 12 15.78 -11.56 7.02
C ASP A 12 14.83 -12.53 6.32
N ARG A 13 13.89 -12.02 5.54
CA ARG A 13 12.90 -12.84 4.84
C ARG A 13 13.50 -13.56 3.65
N TYR A 14 14.23 -12.83 2.81
CA TYR A 14 14.81 -13.37 1.59
C TYR A 14 16.22 -13.91 1.81
N ARG A 15 16.82 -13.68 2.99
CA ARG A 15 18.17 -14.13 3.38
C ARG A 15 19.23 -13.70 2.36
N VAL A 16 19.13 -12.46 1.93
CA VAL A 16 20.07 -11.86 0.97
C VAL A 16 20.66 -10.60 1.56
N VAL A 17 21.91 -10.31 1.16
CA VAL A 17 22.54 -9.02 1.41
C VAL A 17 22.49 -8.24 0.10
N PRO A 18 21.70 -7.18 0.03
CA PRO A 18 21.61 -6.34 -1.16
C PRO A 18 22.89 -5.52 -1.34
N ARG A 19 23.08 -4.96 -2.52
CA ARG A 19 24.11 -3.95 -2.78
C ARG A 19 23.56 -2.56 -2.52
N PRO A 20 24.34 -1.64 -1.95
CA PRO A 20 23.97 -0.23 -1.90
C PRO A 20 23.71 0.30 -3.31
N MET A 21 22.58 0.99 -3.48
CA MET A 21 22.18 1.55 -4.77
C MET A 21 23.03 2.80 -5.07
N PRO A 22 23.71 2.90 -6.23
CA PRO A 22 24.39 4.14 -6.64
C PRO A 22 23.40 5.29 -6.80
N ASN A 23 23.85 6.55 -6.59
CA ASN A 23 22.97 7.74 -6.68
C ASN A 23 22.32 7.87 -8.06
N GLU A 24 23.07 7.59 -9.12
CA GLU A 24 22.57 7.62 -10.49
C GLU A 24 21.38 6.67 -10.66
N MET A 25 21.48 5.46 -10.06
CA MET A 25 20.37 4.49 -10.11
C MET A 25 19.17 4.95 -9.27
N VAL A 26 19.36 5.67 -8.18
CA VAL A 26 18.25 6.25 -7.40
C VAL A 26 17.50 7.27 -8.26
N TRP A 27 18.22 8.13 -8.98
CA TRP A 27 17.61 9.09 -9.92
C TRP A 27 16.91 8.41 -11.10
N GLU A 28 17.47 7.31 -11.63
CA GLU A 28 16.79 6.47 -12.64
C GLU A 28 15.48 5.86 -12.12
N VAL A 29 15.44 5.45 -10.86
CA VAL A 29 14.22 4.95 -10.21
C VAL A 29 13.17 6.05 -10.11
N ILE A 30 13.56 7.26 -9.68
CA ILE A 30 12.65 8.42 -9.59
C ILE A 30 12.04 8.73 -10.97
N ASP A 31 12.86 8.83 -12.00
CA ASP A 31 12.41 9.06 -13.39
C ASP A 31 11.49 7.91 -13.89
N SER A 32 11.76 6.68 -13.47
CA SER A 32 10.96 5.52 -13.86
C SER A 32 9.54 5.54 -13.28
N TYR A 33 9.33 6.10 -12.07
CA TYR A 33 7.98 6.33 -11.53
C TYR A 33 7.17 7.28 -12.42
N ALA A 34 7.74 8.41 -12.79
CA ALA A 34 7.08 9.38 -13.69
C ALA A 34 6.76 8.76 -15.05
N LYS A 35 7.72 8.04 -15.66
CA LYS A 35 7.51 7.35 -16.94
C LYS A 35 6.45 6.25 -16.86
N ALA A 36 6.40 5.51 -15.75
CA ALA A 36 5.37 4.51 -15.53
C ALA A 36 3.98 5.14 -15.41
N ALA A 37 3.88 6.26 -14.68
CA ALA A 37 2.63 6.99 -14.54
C ALA A 37 2.10 7.51 -15.89
N VAL A 38 2.96 8.07 -16.75
CA VAL A 38 2.57 8.49 -18.11
C VAL A 38 1.95 7.34 -18.91
N ARG A 39 2.59 6.14 -18.90
CA ARG A 39 2.03 4.96 -19.59
C ARG A 39 0.65 4.55 -19.07
N LEU A 40 0.39 4.75 -17.76
CA LEU A 40 -0.93 4.50 -17.18
C LEU A 40 -1.96 5.54 -17.62
N MET A 41 -1.55 6.81 -17.78
CA MET A 41 -2.42 7.86 -18.34
C MET A 41 -2.74 7.60 -19.82
N GLU A 42 -1.76 7.13 -20.61
CA GLU A 42 -1.98 6.68 -21.99
C GLU A 42 -2.95 5.50 -22.09
N ALA A 43 -3.08 4.68 -21.05
CA ALA A 43 -4.07 3.62 -20.93
C ALA A 43 -5.44 4.11 -20.37
N ASP A 44 -5.65 5.44 -20.34
CA ASP A 44 -6.89 6.09 -19.91
C ASP A 44 -7.29 5.81 -18.44
N LEU A 45 -6.29 5.70 -17.55
CA LEU A 45 -6.53 5.62 -16.12
C LEU A 45 -6.70 7.03 -15.50
N ASP A 46 -7.49 7.11 -14.42
CA ASP A 46 -7.81 8.37 -13.75
C ASP A 46 -6.73 8.84 -12.77
N GLY A 47 -5.78 7.97 -12.42
CA GLY A 47 -4.72 8.31 -11.48
C GLY A 47 -3.78 7.17 -11.18
N VAL A 48 -2.81 7.44 -10.29
CA VAL A 48 -1.80 6.47 -9.83
C VAL A 48 -1.57 6.57 -8.33
N GLU A 49 -1.10 5.49 -7.74
CA GLU A 49 -0.70 5.43 -6.33
C GLU A 49 0.74 4.93 -6.23
N ILE A 50 1.64 5.74 -5.64
CA ILE A 50 3.03 5.37 -5.41
C ILE A 50 3.12 4.50 -4.14
N LEU A 51 3.77 3.35 -4.24
CA LEU A 51 3.93 2.42 -3.13
C LEU A 51 5.13 2.81 -2.25
N ALA A 52 4.87 3.47 -1.12
CA ALA A 52 5.86 3.85 -0.10
C ALA A 52 5.71 3.03 1.19
N SER A 53 5.45 1.74 1.09
CA SER A 53 5.02 0.91 2.22
C SER A 53 5.58 -0.51 2.15
N MET A 54 5.19 -1.34 3.12
CA MET A 54 5.45 -2.79 3.18
C MET A 54 6.93 -3.18 3.19
N GLY A 55 7.85 -2.28 3.59
CA GLY A 55 9.29 -2.53 3.60
C GLY A 55 9.91 -2.65 2.19
N TYR A 56 9.22 -2.16 1.14
CA TYR A 56 9.78 -2.08 -0.20
C TYR A 56 10.69 -0.87 -0.38
N LEU A 57 11.25 -0.68 -1.57
CA LEU A 57 12.37 0.23 -1.82
C LEU A 57 12.18 1.63 -1.20
N ILE A 58 11.07 2.31 -1.45
CA ILE A 58 10.84 3.65 -0.88
C ILE A 58 10.77 3.59 0.65
N ALA A 59 10.05 2.63 1.23
CA ALA A 59 9.99 2.46 2.69
C ALA A 59 11.38 2.18 3.28
N GLN A 60 12.24 1.45 2.58
CA GLN A 60 13.62 1.22 3.01
C GLN A 60 14.45 2.50 3.00
N PHE A 61 14.26 3.41 2.02
CA PHE A 61 14.95 4.70 2.01
C PHE A 61 14.49 5.63 3.15
N LEU A 62 13.21 5.59 3.50
CA LEU A 62 12.64 6.38 4.60
C LEU A 62 13.19 5.93 5.97
N ASN A 63 13.44 4.64 6.15
CA ASN A 63 13.75 4.05 7.45
C ASN A 63 15.25 4.07 7.75
N PRO A 64 15.71 4.76 8.83
CA PRO A 64 17.13 4.81 9.18
C PRO A 64 17.72 3.47 9.63
N ALA A 65 16.89 2.46 9.96
CA ALA A 65 17.38 1.12 10.25
C ALA A 65 17.89 0.40 9.00
N THR A 66 17.33 0.70 7.83
CA THR A 66 17.69 0.12 6.53
C THR A 66 18.48 1.08 5.65
N ASN A 67 18.33 2.39 5.84
CA ASN A 67 19.05 3.42 5.11
C ASN A 67 20.21 3.99 5.95
N ARG A 68 21.39 3.44 5.74
CA ARG A 68 22.65 3.84 6.41
C ARG A 68 23.53 4.74 5.53
N ARG A 69 22.94 5.36 4.51
CA ARG A 69 23.64 6.28 3.60
C ARG A 69 24.01 7.59 4.31
N ASP A 70 25.11 8.19 3.86
CA ASP A 70 25.62 9.49 4.31
C ASP A 70 25.62 10.54 3.17
N ASP A 71 24.95 10.24 2.07
CA ASP A 71 24.81 11.11 0.90
C ASP A 71 23.44 11.85 0.87
N GLU A 72 23.11 12.42 -0.27
CA GLU A 72 21.86 13.18 -0.47
C GLU A 72 20.57 12.35 -0.29
N PHE A 73 20.63 11.03 -0.23
CA PHE A 73 19.50 10.12 -0.03
C PHE A 73 19.49 9.45 1.36
N GLY A 74 20.36 9.85 2.30
CA GLY A 74 20.45 9.23 3.62
C GLY A 74 20.88 10.20 4.73
N GLY A 75 20.99 9.68 5.94
CA GLY A 75 21.32 10.45 7.14
C GLY A 75 20.15 11.29 7.65
N SER A 76 20.01 12.54 7.22
CA SER A 76 18.95 13.45 7.69
C SER A 76 17.54 13.02 7.26
N PHE A 77 16.52 13.53 7.96
CA PHE A 77 15.12 13.32 7.58
C PHE A 77 14.86 13.76 6.13
N GLU A 78 15.32 14.94 5.75
CA GLU A 78 15.11 15.48 4.40
C GLU A 78 15.76 14.60 3.31
N ASN A 79 16.96 14.09 3.58
CA ASN A 79 17.64 13.22 2.64
C ASN A 79 16.95 11.86 2.53
N ARG A 80 16.50 11.26 3.63
CA ARG A 80 15.75 9.99 3.58
C ARG A 80 14.40 10.15 2.88
N LEU A 81 13.77 11.31 3.00
CA LEU A 81 12.50 11.63 2.33
C LEU A 81 12.68 11.90 0.83
N ARG A 82 13.87 12.30 0.38
CA ARG A 82 14.14 12.78 -0.98
C ARG A 82 13.66 11.83 -2.07
N LEU A 83 13.95 10.53 -1.98
CA LEU A 83 13.48 9.57 -3.01
C LEU A 83 11.96 9.62 -3.18
N LEU A 84 11.20 9.62 -2.10
CA LEU A 84 9.74 9.68 -2.17
C LEU A 84 9.26 11.04 -2.70
N ARG A 85 9.77 12.14 -2.12
CA ARG A 85 9.40 13.51 -2.52
C ARG A 85 9.64 13.75 -4.01
N GLU A 86 10.82 13.43 -4.51
CA GLU A 86 11.16 13.59 -5.93
C GLU A 86 10.31 12.67 -6.83
N SER A 87 10.01 11.43 -6.39
CA SER A 87 9.13 10.54 -7.15
C SER A 87 7.71 11.10 -7.24
N VAL A 88 7.19 11.69 -6.18
CA VAL A 88 5.88 12.35 -6.17
C VAL A 88 5.88 13.57 -7.09
N THR A 89 6.83 14.49 -6.89
CA THR A 89 6.91 15.76 -7.66
C THR A 89 7.09 15.49 -9.17
N GLN A 90 8.00 14.58 -9.54
CA GLN A 90 8.20 14.26 -10.95
C GLN A 90 7.00 13.52 -11.56
N THR A 91 6.32 12.67 -10.78
CA THR A 91 5.09 12.01 -11.23
C THR A 91 3.99 13.04 -11.43
N ARG A 92 3.75 13.93 -10.47
CA ARG A 92 2.76 15.02 -10.58
C ARG A 92 3.01 15.89 -11.81
N LYS A 93 4.25 16.29 -12.02
CA LYS A 93 4.65 17.07 -13.20
C LYS A 93 4.36 16.34 -14.51
N ALA A 94 4.54 15.02 -14.54
CA ALA A 94 4.35 14.20 -15.73
C ALA A 94 2.88 13.93 -16.07
N ILE A 95 2.00 13.75 -15.07
CA ILE A 95 0.57 13.42 -15.29
C ILE A 95 -0.36 14.64 -15.24
N GLY A 96 0.13 15.80 -14.78
CA GLY A 96 -0.67 17.02 -14.64
C GLY A 96 -1.56 17.03 -13.39
N GLN A 97 -2.33 18.11 -13.21
CA GLN A 97 -3.16 18.34 -12.02
C GLN A 97 -4.54 17.67 -12.09
N GLU A 98 -4.99 17.26 -13.26
CA GLU A 98 -6.32 16.67 -13.48
C GLU A 98 -6.38 15.16 -13.13
N LYS A 99 -5.23 14.53 -12.91
CA LYS A 99 -5.13 13.11 -12.61
C LYS A 99 -4.81 12.88 -11.14
N ALA A 100 -5.48 11.91 -10.52
CA ALA A 100 -5.26 11.60 -9.11
C ALA A 100 -3.87 10.99 -8.86
N LEU A 101 -3.17 11.51 -7.84
CA LEU A 101 -1.89 11.00 -7.36
C LEU A 101 -1.96 10.77 -5.85
N GLY A 102 -1.81 9.53 -5.43
CA GLY A 102 -1.74 9.17 -4.02
C GLY A 102 -0.45 8.45 -3.65
N ILE A 103 -0.20 8.31 -2.37
CA ILE A 103 0.81 7.39 -1.85
C ILE A 103 0.19 6.34 -0.95
N ARG A 104 0.72 5.11 -1.02
CA ARG A 104 0.40 4.07 -0.05
C ARG A 104 1.50 3.98 0.98
N ILE A 105 1.15 4.16 2.24
CA ILE A 105 2.09 4.19 3.35
C ILE A 105 1.67 3.22 4.47
N THR A 106 2.65 2.65 5.17
CA THR A 106 2.44 1.85 6.38
C THR A 106 2.69 2.73 7.60
N LEU A 107 1.69 2.93 8.44
CA LEU A 107 1.87 3.67 9.69
C LEU A 107 2.55 2.82 10.76
N ASP A 108 2.23 1.53 10.82
CA ASP A 108 2.84 0.55 11.71
C ASP A 108 3.24 -0.72 10.94
N GLU A 109 4.52 -0.91 10.72
CA GLU A 109 5.07 -2.08 10.02
C GLU A 109 5.01 -3.36 10.85
N LYS A 110 4.66 -3.30 12.14
CA LYS A 110 4.62 -4.47 13.06
C LYS A 110 5.96 -5.21 13.13
N THR A 111 7.07 -4.47 13.17
CA THR A 111 8.44 -4.97 13.36
C THR A 111 9.19 -4.12 14.39
N GLU A 112 10.24 -4.67 14.99
CA GLU A 112 11.08 -3.95 15.95
C GLU A 112 11.87 -2.81 15.30
N THR A 113 12.14 -2.92 14.02
CA THR A 113 12.89 -1.92 13.22
C THR A 113 11.97 -1.00 12.42
N ALA A 114 10.66 -1.01 12.71
CA ALA A 114 9.70 -0.12 12.07
C ALA A 114 10.05 1.36 12.30
N LEU A 115 9.67 2.21 11.35
CA LEU A 115 9.62 3.65 11.61
C LEU A 115 8.62 3.92 12.73
N ASP A 116 8.94 4.88 13.59
CA ASP A 116 7.98 5.40 14.56
C ASP A 116 6.77 5.99 13.82
N PRO A 117 5.54 5.67 14.24
CA PRO A 117 4.34 6.22 13.60
C PRO A 117 4.29 7.75 13.57
N GLY A 118 4.88 8.43 14.54
CA GLY A 118 5.02 9.90 14.54
C GLY A 118 5.96 10.39 13.43
N GLU A 119 7.02 9.64 13.11
CA GLU A 119 7.89 9.97 11.98
C GLU A 119 7.18 9.72 10.64
N VAL A 120 6.35 8.67 10.53
CA VAL A 120 5.53 8.44 9.34
C VAL A 120 4.53 9.58 9.13
N ILE A 121 3.87 10.03 10.20
CA ILE A 121 2.96 11.20 10.14
C ILE A 121 3.74 12.45 9.70
N ARG A 122 4.93 12.69 10.25
CA ARG A 122 5.79 13.81 9.82
C ARG A 122 6.15 13.73 8.33
N ILE A 123 6.42 12.53 7.80
CA ILE A 123 6.64 12.32 6.35
C ILE A 123 5.42 12.75 5.55
N CYS A 124 4.21 12.30 5.95
CA CYS A 124 2.98 12.66 5.25
C CYS A 124 2.71 14.17 5.31
N SER A 125 2.89 14.81 6.47
CA SER A 125 2.74 16.26 6.61
C SER A 125 3.72 17.03 5.72
N ALA A 126 4.99 16.61 5.67
CA ALA A 126 5.99 17.25 4.82
C ALA A 126 5.70 17.12 3.32
N LEU A 127 5.08 15.99 2.89
CA LEU A 127 4.63 15.81 1.50
C LEU A 127 3.35 16.58 1.19
N GLU A 128 2.48 16.79 2.17
CA GLU A 128 1.28 17.60 2.01
C GLU A 128 1.60 19.08 1.78
N GLU A 129 2.67 19.60 2.41
CA GLU A 129 3.14 20.97 2.20
C GLU A 129 3.58 21.24 0.76
N ASP A 130 4.03 20.23 0.04
CA ASP A 130 4.43 20.32 -1.38
C ASP A 130 3.21 20.42 -2.34
N ASP A 131 1.99 20.11 -1.87
CA ASP A 131 0.70 20.10 -2.58
C ASP A 131 0.64 19.25 -3.88
N ASP A 132 1.53 18.28 -3.98
CA ASP A 132 1.63 17.38 -5.14
C ASP A 132 0.74 16.13 -5.03
N LEU A 133 0.15 15.86 -3.84
CA LEU A 133 -0.67 14.67 -3.56
C LEU A 133 -2.14 15.01 -3.40
N ASP A 134 -3.01 14.06 -3.79
CA ASP A 134 -4.46 14.16 -3.61
C ASP A 134 -4.96 13.36 -2.40
N TYR A 135 -4.28 12.26 -2.02
CA TYR A 135 -4.70 11.42 -0.91
C TYR A 135 -3.57 10.56 -0.35
N PHE A 136 -3.79 10.06 0.86
CA PHE A 136 -2.95 9.06 1.54
C PHE A 136 -3.70 7.73 1.68
N SER A 137 -3.04 6.60 1.40
CA SER A 137 -3.59 5.26 1.54
C SER A 137 -2.86 4.50 2.65
N VAL A 138 -3.56 4.25 3.77
CA VAL A 138 -2.98 3.65 4.98
C VAL A 138 -3.20 2.15 5.02
N ILE A 139 -2.13 1.43 5.25
CA ILE A 139 -2.09 -0.02 5.46
C ILE A 139 -1.19 -0.36 6.65
N ALA A 140 -1.08 -1.64 6.98
CA ALA A 140 -0.16 -2.13 8.01
C ALA A 140 0.70 -3.30 7.51
N GLY A 141 1.78 -3.57 8.25
CA GLY A 141 2.68 -4.67 8.01
C GLY A 141 3.79 -4.37 7.00
N SER A 142 4.78 -5.26 6.99
CA SER A 142 5.96 -5.17 6.14
C SER A 142 6.32 -6.53 5.57
N SER A 143 7.01 -6.55 4.46
CA SER A 143 7.57 -7.77 3.88
C SER A 143 8.93 -8.14 4.47
N SER A 144 9.50 -7.32 5.34
CA SER A 144 10.85 -7.49 5.89
C SER A 144 10.98 -8.69 6.84
N SER A 145 9.89 -9.10 7.49
CA SER A 145 9.92 -10.26 8.40
C SER A 145 8.67 -11.13 8.26
N PRO A 146 8.76 -12.44 8.56
CA PRO A 146 7.59 -13.35 8.55
C PRO A 146 6.47 -12.90 9.50
N GLY A 147 6.82 -12.38 10.68
CA GLY A 147 5.85 -11.90 11.68
C GLY A 147 5.07 -10.69 11.21
N SER A 148 5.71 -9.76 10.53
CA SER A 148 5.06 -8.59 9.95
C SER A 148 4.28 -8.91 8.67
N TRP A 149 4.77 -9.87 7.88
CA TRP A 149 4.12 -10.28 6.63
C TRP A 149 2.65 -10.71 6.79
N ILE A 150 2.28 -11.31 7.91
CA ILE A 150 0.88 -11.67 8.19
C ILE A 150 -0.05 -10.45 8.24
N HIS A 151 0.48 -9.26 8.47
CA HIS A 151 -0.27 -8.00 8.48
C HIS A 151 -0.44 -7.40 7.07
N VAL A 152 0.39 -7.77 6.11
CA VAL A 152 0.20 -7.40 4.70
C VAL A 152 -1.01 -8.13 4.11
N PHE A 153 -1.21 -9.40 4.48
CA PHE A 153 -2.38 -10.20 4.10
C PHE A 153 -3.03 -10.80 5.36
N PRO A 154 -3.69 -9.98 6.18
CA PRO A 154 -4.16 -10.43 7.50
C PRO A 154 -5.12 -11.63 7.39
N PRO A 155 -4.78 -12.77 8.05
CA PRO A 155 -5.65 -13.94 8.08
C PRO A 155 -6.84 -13.72 9.03
N MET A 156 -7.71 -14.74 9.15
CA MET A 156 -8.91 -14.68 9.97
C MET A 156 -8.64 -14.44 11.47
N ALA A 157 -7.45 -14.74 11.95
CA ALA A 157 -7.05 -14.51 13.35
C ALA A 157 -6.79 -13.02 13.69
N ILE A 158 -6.51 -12.18 12.69
CA ILE A 158 -6.34 -10.72 12.88
C ILE A 158 -7.73 -10.06 12.92
N PRO A 159 -8.01 -9.13 13.84
CA PRO A 159 -9.29 -8.43 13.92
C PRO A 159 -9.68 -7.69 12.63
N HIS A 160 -10.98 -7.52 12.40
CA HIS A 160 -11.48 -6.69 11.29
C HIS A 160 -11.04 -5.24 11.49
N ALA A 161 -10.74 -4.53 10.39
CA ALA A 161 -10.44 -3.10 10.39
C ALA A 161 -9.32 -2.67 11.35
N TYR A 162 -8.41 -3.55 11.73
CA TYR A 162 -7.37 -3.30 12.73
C TYR A 162 -6.39 -2.16 12.39
N VAL A 163 -6.47 -1.62 11.16
CA VAL A 163 -5.70 -0.47 10.67
C VAL A 163 -6.48 0.84 10.82
N ALA A 164 -7.77 0.79 11.19
CA ALA A 164 -8.63 1.97 11.19
C ALA A 164 -8.16 3.06 12.17
N ASP A 165 -7.65 2.69 13.34
CA ASP A 165 -7.15 3.65 14.33
C ASP A 165 -5.83 4.30 13.87
N ASP A 166 -4.98 3.58 13.14
CA ASP A 166 -3.79 4.15 12.50
C ASP A 166 -4.19 5.15 11.41
N ALA A 167 -5.18 4.83 10.58
CA ALA A 167 -5.72 5.77 9.60
C ALA A 167 -6.29 7.03 10.26
N ALA A 168 -7.02 6.89 11.37
CA ALA A 168 -7.55 8.01 12.14
C ALA A 168 -6.43 8.92 12.70
N ARG A 169 -5.32 8.33 13.17
CA ARG A 169 -4.15 9.11 13.63
C ARG A 169 -3.57 9.96 12.49
N LEU A 170 -3.40 9.38 11.30
CA LEU A 170 -2.93 10.14 10.15
C LEU A 170 -3.94 11.21 9.73
N LYS A 171 -5.23 10.85 9.60
CA LYS A 171 -6.30 11.78 9.23
C LYS A 171 -6.40 13.00 10.13
N ASN A 172 -6.13 12.86 11.42
CA ASN A 172 -6.10 13.98 12.36
C ASN A 172 -4.88 14.89 12.18
N ALA A 173 -3.88 14.49 11.43
CA ALA A 173 -2.63 15.22 11.23
C ALA A 173 -2.48 15.84 9.83
N VAL A 174 -3.29 15.41 8.87
CA VAL A 174 -3.27 15.89 7.48
C VAL A 174 -4.63 16.39 7.04
N SER A 175 -4.68 17.24 6.01
CA SER A 175 -5.92 17.78 5.45
C SER A 175 -6.41 17.00 4.22
N LYS A 176 -5.50 16.31 3.52
CA LYS A 176 -5.84 15.49 2.35
C LYS A 176 -6.64 14.26 2.76
N PRO A 177 -7.52 13.74 1.89
CA PRO A 177 -8.28 12.52 2.14
C PRO A 177 -7.42 11.32 2.51
N VAL A 178 -7.90 10.50 3.46
CA VAL A 178 -7.25 9.27 3.90
C VAL A 178 -8.07 8.05 3.53
N LEU A 179 -7.48 7.14 2.76
CA LEU A 179 -8.00 5.82 2.45
C LEU A 179 -7.40 4.80 3.44
N VAL A 180 -8.22 3.88 3.93
CA VAL A 180 -7.74 2.78 4.77
C VAL A 180 -8.04 1.42 4.16
N ALA A 181 -7.05 0.52 4.19
CA ALA A 181 -7.22 -0.87 3.82
C ALA A 181 -6.57 -1.79 4.87
N GLY A 182 -7.30 -2.81 5.31
CA GLY A 182 -6.80 -3.78 6.30
C GLY A 182 -7.92 -4.62 6.87
N ARG A 183 -8.20 -5.77 6.23
CA ARG A 183 -9.25 -6.70 6.64
C ARG A 183 -10.63 -6.06 6.85
N ILE A 184 -11.02 -5.17 5.94
CA ILE A 184 -12.36 -4.62 5.85
C ILE A 184 -13.10 -5.46 4.80
N ASN A 185 -14.05 -6.28 5.25
CA ASN A 185 -14.76 -7.26 4.42
C ASN A 185 -16.23 -7.42 4.83
N GLN A 186 -16.74 -6.47 5.62
CA GLN A 186 -18.14 -6.37 6.04
C GLN A 186 -18.66 -4.95 5.80
N PRO A 187 -19.89 -4.79 5.28
CA PRO A 187 -20.48 -3.47 5.05
C PRO A 187 -20.58 -2.60 6.31
N GLN A 188 -20.96 -3.21 7.43
CA GLN A 188 -21.09 -2.54 8.73
C GLN A 188 -19.74 -1.94 9.16
N THR A 189 -18.67 -2.75 9.14
CA THR A 189 -17.32 -2.29 9.49
C THR A 189 -16.86 -1.12 8.61
N ALA A 190 -17.16 -1.17 7.30
CA ALA A 190 -16.84 -0.08 6.39
C ALA A 190 -17.63 1.20 6.75
N SER A 191 -18.92 1.07 7.03
CA SER A 191 -19.79 2.19 7.44
C SER A 191 -19.37 2.80 8.78
N GLU A 192 -18.99 1.98 9.76
CA GLU A 192 -18.51 2.44 11.08
C GLU A 192 -17.24 3.28 10.93
N ILE A 193 -16.24 2.84 10.15
CA ILE A 193 -15.01 3.60 9.91
C ILE A 193 -15.31 4.99 9.32
N LEU A 194 -16.22 5.06 8.36
CA LEU A 194 -16.58 6.32 7.70
C LEU A 194 -17.39 7.22 8.63
N SER A 195 -18.38 6.68 9.36
CA SER A 195 -19.24 7.44 10.27
C SER A 195 -18.49 7.94 11.51
N GLU A 196 -17.48 7.20 11.96
CA GLU A 196 -16.57 7.60 13.04
C GLU A 196 -15.44 8.53 12.56
N HIS A 197 -15.46 8.92 11.29
CA HIS A 197 -14.44 9.79 10.66
C HIS A 197 -13.00 9.26 10.79
N LYS A 198 -12.81 7.94 10.88
CA LYS A 198 -11.48 7.32 10.96
C LYS A 198 -10.74 7.33 9.62
N ALA A 199 -11.49 7.34 8.51
CA ALA A 199 -10.99 7.50 7.15
C ALA A 199 -12.04 8.15 6.27
N ASP A 200 -11.65 8.60 5.07
CA ASP A 200 -12.55 9.18 4.06
C ASP A 200 -12.95 8.15 3.01
N MET A 201 -12.10 7.15 2.79
CA MET A 201 -12.29 6.11 1.80
C MET A 201 -11.89 4.73 2.33
N ILE A 202 -12.53 3.69 1.79
CA ILE A 202 -12.28 2.30 2.18
C ILE A 202 -11.66 1.52 1.02
N GLY A 203 -10.51 0.90 1.28
CA GLY A 203 -9.84 -0.01 0.35
C GLY A 203 -10.18 -1.46 0.63
N MET A 204 -10.66 -2.18 -0.38
CA MET A 204 -10.98 -3.61 -0.29
C MET A 204 -10.35 -4.37 -1.46
N ALA A 205 -9.63 -5.46 -1.18
CA ALA A 205 -9.12 -6.36 -2.22
C ALA A 205 -9.78 -7.74 -2.11
N ARG A 206 -9.50 -8.49 -1.06
CA ARG A 206 -10.01 -9.86 -0.91
C ARG A 206 -11.52 -9.95 -0.76
N ALA A 207 -12.18 -8.92 -0.20
CA ALA A 207 -13.63 -8.84 -0.17
C ALA A 207 -14.21 -8.82 -1.60
N LEU A 208 -13.63 -8.02 -2.49
CA LEU A 208 -14.04 -7.93 -3.90
C LEU A 208 -13.63 -9.15 -4.74
N ILE A 209 -12.56 -9.86 -4.37
CA ILE A 209 -12.23 -11.17 -4.96
C ILE A 209 -13.31 -12.21 -4.60
N ALA A 210 -13.77 -12.19 -3.35
CA ALA A 210 -14.85 -13.10 -2.91
C ALA A 210 -16.21 -12.72 -3.52
N ASP A 211 -16.51 -11.44 -3.59
CA ASP A 211 -17.74 -10.92 -4.20
C ASP A 211 -17.50 -9.63 -4.97
N PRO A 212 -17.34 -9.67 -6.30
CA PRO A 212 -17.18 -8.47 -7.13
C PRO A 212 -18.37 -7.50 -7.03
N GLU A 213 -19.57 -8.03 -6.72
CA GLU A 213 -20.80 -7.25 -6.60
C GLU A 213 -21.01 -6.67 -5.18
N PHE A 214 -20.01 -6.74 -4.31
CA PHE A 214 -20.11 -6.31 -2.91
C PHE A 214 -20.74 -4.92 -2.76
N VAL A 215 -20.20 -3.92 -3.44
CA VAL A 215 -20.68 -2.53 -3.36
C VAL A 215 -22.09 -2.38 -3.95
N ASN A 216 -22.34 -3.03 -5.09
CA ASN A 216 -23.67 -3.02 -5.74
C ASN A 216 -24.73 -3.66 -4.84
N LYS A 217 -24.40 -4.76 -4.15
CA LYS A 217 -25.30 -5.39 -3.20
C LYS A 217 -25.60 -4.50 -1.99
N VAL A 218 -24.58 -3.82 -1.47
CA VAL A 218 -24.77 -2.86 -0.37
C VAL A 218 -25.70 -1.73 -0.80
N SER A 219 -25.47 -1.12 -1.96
CA SER A 219 -26.30 -0.01 -2.48
C SER A 219 -27.76 -0.40 -2.75
N GLN A 220 -28.00 -1.69 -3.00
CA GLN A 220 -29.33 -2.27 -3.23
C GLN A 220 -30.00 -2.83 -1.95
N ASN A 221 -29.43 -2.62 -0.76
CA ASN A 221 -29.87 -3.22 0.50
C ASN A 221 -29.90 -4.76 0.49
N LYS A 222 -28.97 -5.40 -0.23
CA LYS A 222 -28.81 -6.86 -0.36
C LYS A 222 -27.55 -7.37 0.33
N SER A 223 -27.18 -6.80 1.46
CA SER A 223 -25.94 -7.15 2.18
C SER A 223 -25.89 -8.61 2.65
N ASP A 224 -27.03 -9.22 2.91
CA ASP A 224 -27.20 -10.64 3.23
C ASP A 224 -26.87 -11.59 2.06
N HIS A 225 -26.85 -11.09 0.83
CA HIS A 225 -26.42 -11.83 -0.36
C HIS A 225 -24.93 -11.73 -0.67
N ILE A 226 -24.15 -11.04 0.16
CA ILE A 226 -22.69 -10.89 -0.04
C ILE A 226 -21.99 -12.21 0.29
N ARG A 227 -21.14 -12.68 -0.62
CA ARG A 227 -20.20 -13.77 -0.36
C ARG A 227 -19.02 -13.23 0.44
N ALA A 228 -19.02 -13.48 1.75
CA ALA A 228 -18.01 -12.92 2.65
C ALA A 228 -16.63 -13.52 2.42
N CYS A 229 -15.60 -12.68 2.32
CA CYS A 229 -14.22 -13.13 2.46
C CYS A 229 -13.95 -13.54 3.91
N ILE A 230 -13.61 -14.79 4.15
CA ILE A 230 -13.32 -15.31 5.52
C ILE A 230 -11.87 -15.11 5.95
N GLY A 231 -11.01 -14.49 5.13
CA GLY A 231 -9.60 -14.25 5.48
C GLY A 231 -8.74 -15.51 5.53
N CYS A 232 -9.11 -16.59 4.82
CA CYS A 232 -8.40 -17.87 4.86
C CYS A 232 -7.03 -17.85 4.16
N ASN A 233 -6.78 -16.93 3.24
CA ASN A 233 -5.57 -16.78 2.44
C ASN A 233 -5.16 -18.01 1.59
N GLN A 234 -6.00 -19.04 1.45
CA GLN A 234 -5.65 -20.31 0.81
C GLN A 234 -5.42 -20.16 -0.70
N ALA A 235 -6.50 -19.85 -1.44
CA ALA A 235 -6.46 -19.87 -2.89
C ALA A 235 -6.13 -18.50 -3.53
N CYS A 236 -6.11 -17.43 -2.79
CA CYS A 236 -5.62 -16.12 -3.25
C CYS A 236 -4.13 -15.94 -2.92
N VAL A 237 -3.79 -15.73 -1.64
CA VAL A 237 -2.40 -15.50 -1.22
C VAL A 237 -1.54 -16.77 -1.37
N GLY A 238 -2.06 -17.94 -0.97
CA GLY A 238 -1.32 -19.20 -1.05
C GLY A 238 -0.97 -19.58 -2.49
N HIS A 239 -1.91 -19.48 -3.43
CA HIS A 239 -1.65 -19.71 -4.86
C HIS A 239 -0.59 -18.74 -5.41
N ARG A 240 -0.69 -17.44 -5.06
CA ARG A 240 0.32 -16.45 -5.46
C ARG A 240 1.72 -16.84 -4.98
N LEU A 241 1.85 -17.32 -3.73
CA LEU A 241 3.15 -17.71 -3.16
C LEU A 241 3.72 -18.99 -3.79
N THR A 242 2.87 -19.82 -4.38
CA THR A 242 3.26 -21.05 -5.09
C THR A 242 3.23 -20.91 -6.62
N HIS A 243 3.15 -19.66 -7.11
CA HIS A 243 3.15 -19.34 -8.56
C HIS A 243 1.98 -19.94 -9.36
N HIS A 244 0.85 -20.17 -8.69
CA HIS A 244 -0.40 -20.58 -9.35
C HIS A 244 -1.31 -19.36 -9.56
N ALA A 245 -2.21 -19.46 -10.54
CA ALA A 245 -3.26 -18.48 -10.74
C ALA A 245 -4.13 -18.37 -9.48
N ILE A 246 -4.48 -17.15 -9.08
CA ILE A 246 -5.33 -16.95 -7.91
C ILE A 246 -6.73 -17.53 -8.16
N SER A 247 -7.35 -17.99 -7.09
CA SER A 247 -8.76 -18.34 -7.02
C SER A 247 -9.33 -18.00 -5.65
N CYS A 248 -10.59 -18.28 -5.39
CA CYS A 248 -11.20 -18.06 -4.09
C CYS A 248 -12.07 -19.26 -3.71
N ILE A 249 -11.96 -19.73 -2.47
CA ILE A 249 -12.79 -20.84 -1.98
C ILE A 249 -14.27 -20.46 -1.86
N GLN A 250 -14.58 -19.17 -1.75
CA GLN A 250 -15.93 -18.63 -1.67
C GLN A 250 -16.48 -18.22 -3.04
N ASN A 251 -15.60 -18.01 -4.04
CA ASN A 251 -16.01 -17.59 -5.38
C ASN A 251 -15.33 -18.46 -6.45
N PRO A 252 -16.03 -19.45 -7.00
CA PRO A 252 -15.47 -20.37 -8.01
C PRO A 252 -15.13 -19.68 -9.34
N ARG A 253 -15.66 -18.48 -9.59
CA ARG A 253 -15.40 -17.72 -10.83
C ARG A 253 -14.02 -17.02 -10.79
N THR A 254 -13.48 -16.71 -9.61
CA THR A 254 -12.23 -15.95 -9.49
C THR A 254 -11.09 -16.60 -10.29
N GLY A 255 -10.50 -15.82 -11.21
CA GLY A 255 -9.45 -16.25 -12.13
C GLY A 255 -9.95 -17.15 -13.27
N ARG A 256 -11.27 -17.32 -13.41
CA ARG A 256 -11.94 -18.16 -14.42
C ARG A 256 -13.16 -17.45 -15.02
N GLU A 257 -13.19 -16.14 -14.99
CA GLU A 257 -14.35 -15.32 -15.38
C GLU A 257 -14.77 -15.59 -16.81
N GLN A 258 -13.81 -15.85 -17.72
CA GLN A 258 -14.10 -16.20 -19.11
C GLN A 258 -14.76 -17.59 -19.28
N LEU A 259 -14.46 -18.53 -18.37
CA LEU A 259 -15.02 -19.89 -18.44
C LEU A 259 -16.43 -19.96 -17.84
N PHE A 260 -16.75 -19.04 -16.92
CA PHE A 260 -18.02 -19.04 -16.17
C PHE A 260 -18.85 -17.78 -16.44
N GLN A 261 -18.94 -17.36 -17.70
CA GLN A 261 -19.66 -16.14 -18.09
C GLN A 261 -21.17 -16.18 -17.77
N ASN A 262 -21.78 -17.35 -17.67
CA ASN A 262 -23.24 -17.55 -17.54
C ASN A 262 -23.65 -18.29 -16.26
N ILE A 263 -22.89 -18.28 -15.20
CA ILE A 263 -23.24 -18.91 -13.92
C ILE A 263 -23.53 -17.86 -12.86
#